data_e6c65c22ab80b975ff4eb3bcffb8a2ac
#
_entry.id   e6c65c22ab80b975ff4eb3bcffb8a2ac
#
_cell.length_a   1.000
_cell.length_b   1.000
_cell.length_c   1.000
_cell.angle_alpha   90.00
_cell.angle_beta   90.00
_cell.angle_gamma   90.00
#
_symmetry.space_group_name_H-M   'P 1'
#
loop_
_entity.id
_entity.type
_entity.pdbx_description
1 polymer ?
#
loop_
_entity_poly.entity_id
_entity_poly.type
_entity_poly.pdbx_seq_one_letter_code
_entity_poly.pdbx_strand_id
1 'polypeptide(L)'
;MKRSSVFYWFTGVAIAAIAIGAAFYFDAAVRDFVAHHQNRALLHLMHNVSRLGDWPEHFVLGLVLTGIAWRCGNKKWTRVFLSMLIALALAGLVGRGIKIATARARPSVKMEEVLYWSRFSTKYHSFPSGHVAASVAFFGVLFLGSWRIGLACIPIPILIGLSRMYIGAHYLSDVVCAAILGILCALLVAHFLLRQIANRQSRIEN
;
A
#
# COMPACT_ATOMS: atom_id res chain seq x y z
N MET A 1 3.07 -21.50 -20.84
CA MET A 1 2.50 -21.30 -19.48
C MET A 1 1.82 -22.58 -19.04
N LYS A 2 2.20 -23.17 -17.88
CA LYS A 2 1.57 -24.41 -17.40
C LYS A 2 0.11 -24.09 -16.99
N ARG A 3 -0.85 -24.97 -17.32
CA ARG A 3 -2.29 -24.83 -16.99
C ARG A 3 -2.56 -24.36 -15.54
N SER A 4 -1.75 -24.79 -14.57
CA SER A 4 -1.84 -24.39 -13.17
C SER A 4 -1.58 -22.88 -12.94
N SER A 5 -0.64 -22.26 -13.68
CA SER A 5 -0.33 -20.84 -13.51
C SER A 5 -1.48 -19.92 -13.95
N VAL A 6 -2.16 -20.28 -15.03
CA VAL A 6 -3.33 -19.53 -15.54
C VAL A 6 -4.47 -19.59 -14.53
N PHE A 7 -4.73 -20.76 -13.94
CA PHE A 7 -5.78 -20.95 -12.93
C PHE A 7 -5.54 -20.04 -11.71
N TYR A 8 -4.33 -20.01 -11.16
CA TYR A 8 -4.01 -19.13 -10.01
C TYR A 8 -4.18 -17.64 -10.32
N TRP A 9 -3.85 -17.21 -11.55
CA TRP A 9 -4.08 -15.82 -11.95
C TRP A 9 -5.58 -15.49 -12.04
N PHE A 10 -6.39 -16.33 -12.63
CA PHE A 10 -7.85 -16.14 -12.69
C PHE A 10 -8.47 -16.12 -11.29
N THR A 11 -8.06 -17.02 -10.40
CA THR A 11 -8.54 -17.05 -9.02
C THR A 11 -8.15 -15.77 -8.27
N GLY A 12 -6.91 -15.30 -8.41
CA GLY A 12 -6.44 -14.07 -7.79
C GLY A 12 -7.21 -12.83 -8.27
N VAL A 13 -7.45 -12.73 -9.58
CA VAL A 13 -8.24 -11.64 -10.17
C VAL A 13 -9.69 -11.69 -9.70
N ALA A 14 -10.30 -12.87 -9.63
CA ALA A 14 -11.67 -13.04 -9.14
C ALA A 14 -11.81 -12.63 -7.68
N ILE A 15 -10.87 -13.06 -6.82
CA ILE A 15 -10.85 -12.66 -5.39
C ILE A 15 -10.69 -11.14 -5.27
N ALA A 16 -9.79 -10.53 -6.03
CA ALA A 16 -9.60 -9.09 -6.02
C ALA A 16 -10.87 -8.34 -6.47
N ALA A 17 -11.53 -8.80 -7.53
CA ALA A 17 -12.78 -8.20 -8.02
C ALA A 17 -13.91 -8.29 -6.98
N ILE A 18 -14.07 -9.46 -6.32
CA ILE A 18 -15.05 -9.64 -5.25
C ILE A 18 -14.73 -8.73 -4.08
N ALA A 19 -13.47 -8.66 -3.64
CA ALA A 19 -13.04 -7.80 -2.55
C ALA A 19 -13.30 -6.31 -2.84
N ILE A 20 -13.02 -5.86 -4.06
CA ILE A 20 -13.29 -4.49 -4.51
C ILE A 20 -14.82 -4.24 -4.49
N GLY A 21 -15.61 -5.11 -5.10
CA GLY A 21 -17.07 -4.98 -5.14
C GLY A 21 -17.69 -4.90 -3.74
N ALA A 22 -17.28 -5.81 -2.85
CA ALA A 22 -17.71 -5.81 -1.45
C ALA A 22 -17.29 -4.52 -0.73
N ALA A 23 -16.05 -4.05 -0.94
CA ALA A 23 -15.57 -2.83 -0.31
C ALA A 23 -16.38 -1.59 -0.72
N PHE A 24 -16.71 -1.45 -2.00
CA PHE A 24 -17.58 -0.36 -2.47
C PHE A 24 -19.01 -0.49 -1.91
N TYR A 25 -19.54 -1.70 -1.83
CA TYR A 25 -20.88 -1.95 -1.26
C TYR A 25 -20.95 -1.54 0.22
N PHE A 26 -19.92 -1.84 1.00
CA PHE A 26 -19.89 -1.55 2.43
C PHE A 26 -19.32 -0.18 2.80
N ASP A 27 -18.91 0.67 1.86
CA ASP A 27 -18.32 1.99 2.13
C ASP A 27 -19.16 2.86 3.05
N ALA A 28 -20.46 2.97 2.78
CA ALA A 28 -21.37 3.79 3.59
C ALA A 28 -21.56 3.20 4.99
N ALA A 29 -21.80 1.90 5.08
CA ALA A 29 -22.02 1.22 6.35
C ALA A 29 -20.79 1.32 7.28
N VAL A 30 -19.58 1.11 6.73
CA VAL A 30 -18.32 1.24 7.49
C VAL A 30 -18.08 2.67 7.93
N ARG A 31 -18.27 3.65 7.02
CA ARG A 31 -18.14 5.08 7.36
C ARG A 31 -19.07 5.47 8.51
N ASP A 32 -20.34 5.09 8.43
CA ASP A 32 -21.35 5.46 9.41
C ASP A 32 -21.10 4.75 10.74
N PHE A 33 -20.73 3.47 10.70
CA PHE A 33 -20.31 2.73 11.89
C PHE A 33 -19.15 3.43 12.60
N VAL A 34 -18.11 3.78 11.88
CA VAL A 34 -16.95 4.49 12.42
C VAL A 34 -17.37 5.84 13.02
N ALA A 35 -18.17 6.63 12.30
CA ALA A 35 -18.61 7.95 12.75
C ALA A 35 -19.37 7.89 14.09
N HIS A 36 -20.22 6.86 14.28
CA HIS A 36 -20.99 6.69 15.52
C HIS A 36 -20.15 6.15 16.71
N HIS A 37 -19.02 5.47 16.44
CA HIS A 37 -18.19 4.86 17.47
C HIS A 37 -16.85 5.59 17.71
N GLN A 38 -16.67 6.79 17.12
CA GLN A 38 -15.48 7.58 17.39
C GLN A 38 -15.44 8.09 18.82
N ASN A 39 -14.29 7.92 19.48
CA ASN A 39 -13.97 8.59 20.71
C ASN A 39 -12.63 9.33 20.63
N ARG A 40 -12.44 10.34 21.46
CA ARG A 40 -11.25 11.23 21.41
C ARG A 40 -9.93 10.50 21.64
N ALA A 41 -9.90 9.56 22.59
CA ALA A 41 -8.67 8.85 22.92
C ALA A 41 -8.22 7.95 21.76
N LEU A 42 -9.15 7.17 21.19
CA LEU A 42 -8.86 6.30 20.06
C LEU A 42 -8.56 7.12 18.80
N LEU A 43 -9.23 8.25 18.60
CA LEU A 43 -8.93 9.15 17.48
C LEU A 43 -7.48 9.66 17.52
N HIS A 44 -7.01 10.05 18.72
CA HIS A 44 -5.63 10.50 18.91
C HIS A 44 -4.62 9.37 18.64
N LEU A 45 -4.92 8.15 19.13
CA LEU A 45 -4.10 6.97 18.84
C LEU A 45 -4.05 6.67 17.34
N MET A 46 -5.21 6.71 16.66
CA MET A 46 -5.29 6.43 15.22
C MET A 46 -4.57 7.49 14.37
N HIS A 47 -4.55 8.75 14.81
CA HIS A 47 -3.72 9.76 14.18
C HIS A 47 -2.22 9.43 14.29
N ASN A 48 -1.76 8.97 15.46
CA ASN A 48 -0.35 8.58 15.64
C ASN A 48 0.00 7.34 14.80
N VAL A 49 -0.87 6.33 14.78
CA VAL A 49 -0.71 5.14 13.92
C VAL A 49 -0.67 5.55 12.44
N SER A 50 -1.54 6.48 12.03
CA SER A 50 -1.59 6.97 10.66
C SER A 50 -0.26 7.59 10.21
N ARG A 51 0.45 8.31 11.09
CA ARG A 51 1.77 8.92 10.77
C ARG A 51 2.81 7.87 10.39
N LEU A 52 2.75 6.66 10.99
CA LEU A 52 3.65 5.56 10.61
C LEU A 52 3.46 5.12 9.15
N GLY A 53 2.34 5.46 8.53
CA GLY A 53 2.04 5.18 7.13
C GLY A 53 2.43 6.30 6.17
N ASP A 54 2.98 7.39 6.66
CA ASP A 54 3.39 8.50 5.82
C ASP A 54 4.57 8.10 4.93
N TRP A 55 4.62 8.69 3.74
CA TRP A 55 5.65 8.38 2.75
C TRP A 55 7.08 8.65 3.23
N PRO A 56 7.37 9.77 3.94
CA PRO A 56 8.72 10.06 4.39
C PRO A 56 9.27 9.02 5.39
N GLU A 57 8.43 8.50 6.29
CA GLU A 57 8.83 7.51 7.30
C GLU A 57 9.30 6.22 6.67
N HIS A 58 8.55 5.70 5.69
CA HIS A 58 8.94 4.51 4.94
C HIS A 58 10.20 4.75 4.11
N PHE A 59 10.31 5.94 3.51
CA PHE A 59 11.47 6.31 2.70
C PHE A 59 12.74 6.38 3.55
N VAL A 60 12.69 7.08 4.68
CA VAL A 60 13.83 7.18 5.63
C VAL A 60 14.21 5.79 6.15
N LEU A 61 13.23 5.00 6.60
CA LEU A 61 13.46 3.63 7.05
C LEU A 61 14.15 2.79 5.98
N GLY A 62 13.66 2.83 4.75
CA GLY A 62 14.22 2.08 3.63
C GLY A 62 15.64 2.52 3.29
N LEU A 63 15.94 3.84 3.33
CA LEU A 63 17.30 4.35 3.13
C LEU A 63 18.26 3.88 4.22
N VAL A 64 17.86 3.97 5.48
CA VAL A 64 18.70 3.54 6.62
C VAL A 64 19.00 2.05 6.52
N LEU A 65 17.98 1.22 6.28
CA LEU A 65 18.16 -0.23 6.11
C LEU A 65 19.06 -0.56 4.91
N THR A 66 18.89 0.16 3.79
CA THR A 66 19.74 -0.01 2.60
C THR A 66 21.19 0.34 2.93
N GLY A 67 21.43 1.46 3.60
CA GLY A 67 22.77 1.91 4.00
C GLY A 67 23.45 0.95 4.94
N ILE A 68 22.76 0.44 5.97
CA ILE A 68 23.27 -0.57 6.91
C ILE A 68 23.64 -1.85 6.14
N ALA A 69 22.73 -2.38 5.33
CA ALA A 69 22.97 -3.60 4.57
C ALA A 69 24.16 -3.47 3.62
N TRP A 70 24.29 -2.30 2.97
CA TRP A 70 25.42 -2.00 2.08
C TRP A 70 26.75 -1.93 2.86
N ARG A 71 26.78 -1.24 4.00
CA ARG A 71 27.96 -1.16 4.87
C ARG A 71 28.40 -2.52 5.41
N CYS A 72 27.44 -3.40 5.71
CA CYS A 72 27.69 -4.77 6.12
C CYS A 72 28.07 -5.71 4.96
N GLY A 73 28.18 -5.22 3.73
CA GLY A 73 28.49 -6.04 2.54
C GLY A 73 27.39 -7.04 2.15
N ASN A 74 26.19 -6.92 2.73
CA ASN A 74 25.10 -7.87 2.50
C ASN A 74 24.31 -7.53 1.24
N LYS A 75 24.81 -8.04 0.09
CA LYS A 75 24.24 -7.78 -1.23
C LYS A 75 22.76 -8.18 -1.35
N LYS A 76 22.30 -9.24 -0.67
CA LYS A 76 20.92 -9.70 -0.68
C LYS A 76 20.00 -8.62 -0.06
N TRP A 77 20.29 -8.24 1.18
CA TRP A 77 19.46 -7.30 1.89
C TRP A 77 19.51 -5.88 1.32
N THR A 78 20.67 -5.43 0.83
CA THR A 78 20.79 -4.16 0.10
C THR A 78 19.82 -4.11 -1.06
N ARG A 79 19.71 -5.18 -1.85
CA ARG A 79 18.79 -5.24 -2.99
C ARG A 79 17.32 -5.29 -2.54
N VAL A 80 17.00 -6.08 -1.50
CA VAL A 80 15.63 -6.13 -0.95
C VAL A 80 15.20 -4.74 -0.51
N PHE A 81 16.00 -4.05 0.31
CA PHE A 81 15.65 -2.73 0.83
C PHE A 81 15.60 -1.66 -0.27
N LEU A 82 16.49 -1.71 -1.24
CA LEU A 82 16.40 -0.84 -2.42
C LEU A 82 15.12 -1.12 -3.25
N SER A 83 14.74 -2.39 -3.39
CA SER A 83 13.49 -2.78 -4.06
C SER A 83 12.25 -2.28 -3.31
N MET A 84 12.29 -2.23 -1.97
CA MET A 84 11.22 -1.64 -1.14
C MET A 84 11.04 -0.15 -1.46
N LEU A 85 12.13 0.60 -1.60
CA LEU A 85 12.09 2.03 -1.97
C LEU A 85 11.53 2.24 -3.38
N ILE A 86 11.90 1.38 -4.34
CA ILE A 86 11.40 1.46 -5.71
C ILE A 86 9.90 1.14 -5.74
N ALA A 87 9.45 0.12 -5.01
CA ALA A 87 8.03 -0.22 -4.92
C ALA A 87 7.20 0.88 -4.25
N LEU A 88 7.75 1.50 -3.19
CA LEU A 88 7.18 2.67 -2.53
C LEU A 88 6.97 3.83 -3.52
N ALA A 89 8.01 4.18 -4.28
CA ALA A 89 7.96 5.26 -5.25
C ALA A 89 6.97 4.96 -6.38
N LEU A 90 6.95 3.72 -6.89
CA LEU A 90 6.02 3.27 -7.93
C LEU A 90 4.57 3.36 -7.46
N ALA A 91 4.27 2.85 -6.26
CA ALA A 91 2.92 2.92 -5.67
C ALA A 91 2.48 4.37 -5.44
N GLY A 92 3.40 5.24 -4.99
CA GLY A 92 3.15 6.67 -4.83
C GLY A 92 2.84 7.36 -6.15
N LEU A 93 3.61 7.11 -7.20
CA LEU A 93 3.43 7.70 -8.53
C LEU A 93 2.12 7.27 -9.18
N VAL A 94 1.86 5.97 -9.23
CA VAL A 94 0.62 5.42 -9.80
C VAL A 94 -0.60 5.87 -8.99
N GLY A 95 -0.52 5.80 -7.65
CA GLY A 95 -1.57 6.26 -6.76
C GLY A 95 -1.88 7.75 -6.94
N ARG A 96 -0.86 8.59 -7.17
CA ARG A 96 -1.05 10.02 -7.47
C ARG A 96 -1.79 10.24 -8.78
N GLY A 97 -1.43 9.51 -9.83
CA GLY A 97 -2.14 9.56 -11.11
C GLY A 97 -3.63 9.20 -10.97
N ILE A 98 -3.93 8.11 -10.27
CA ILE A 98 -5.31 7.67 -10.02
C ILE A 98 -6.07 8.72 -9.19
N LYS A 99 -5.47 9.33 -8.17
CA LYS A 99 -6.10 10.39 -7.35
C LYS A 99 -6.57 11.58 -8.19
N ILE A 100 -5.70 12.05 -9.07
CA ILE A 100 -6.01 13.18 -9.98
C ILE A 100 -7.13 12.79 -10.96
N ALA A 101 -7.08 11.56 -11.48
CA ALA A 101 -8.09 11.08 -12.43
C ALA A 101 -9.47 10.90 -11.79
N THR A 102 -9.53 10.35 -10.56
CA THR A 102 -10.80 10.03 -9.88
C THR A 102 -11.42 11.23 -9.17
N ALA A 103 -10.59 12.13 -8.64
CA ALA A 103 -11.02 13.30 -7.86
C ALA A 103 -12.10 12.97 -6.80
N ARG A 104 -11.99 11.81 -6.13
CA ARG A 104 -12.98 11.34 -5.17
C ARG A 104 -12.92 12.15 -3.89
N ALA A 105 -14.06 12.68 -3.43
CA ALA A 105 -14.17 13.37 -2.15
C ALA A 105 -13.88 12.42 -0.97
N ARG A 106 -13.26 12.93 0.09
CA ARG A 106 -13.04 12.19 1.34
C ARG A 106 -14.32 12.06 2.16
N PRO A 107 -14.46 11.04 3.04
CA PRO A 107 -15.60 10.90 3.93
C PRO A 107 -15.90 12.15 4.78
N SER A 108 -14.88 12.91 5.13
CA SER A 108 -14.98 14.13 5.95
C SER A 108 -15.46 15.38 5.20
N VAL A 109 -15.60 15.33 3.88
CA VAL A 109 -16.02 16.49 3.07
C VAL A 109 -17.55 16.54 2.98
N LYS A 110 -18.14 17.68 3.36
CA LYS A 110 -19.58 17.91 3.20
C LYS A 110 -19.92 18.17 1.74
N MET A 111 -21.05 17.63 1.24
CA MET A 111 -21.45 17.66 -0.18
C MET A 111 -21.68 19.08 -0.75
N GLU A 112 -21.87 20.08 0.11
CA GLU A 112 -22.13 21.47 -0.30
C GLU A 112 -20.88 22.22 -0.82
N GLU A 113 -19.67 21.64 -0.70
CA GLU A 113 -18.41 22.28 -1.09
C GLU A 113 -17.89 21.84 -2.47
N VAL A 114 -18.74 21.38 -3.40
CA VAL A 114 -18.28 20.93 -4.73
C VAL A 114 -17.97 22.14 -5.62
N LEU A 115 -16.74 22.59 -5.63
CA LEU A 115 -16.21 23.63 -6.50
C LEU A 115 -15.47 23.03 -7.71
N TYR A 116 -15.50 23.72 -8.84
CA TYR A 116 -14.94 23.33 -10.15
C TYR A 116 -13.41 22.97 -10.11
N TRP A 117 -12.67 23.47 -9.11
CA TRP A 117 -11.23 23.21 -8.87
C TRP A 117 -10.93 22.02 -7.95
N SER A 118 -11.93 21.16 -7.72
CA SER A 118 -11.83 20.03 -6.78
C SER A 118 -10.67 19.06 -7.07
N ARG A 119 -10.30 18.85 -8.34
CA ARG A 119 -9.26 17.89 -8.75
C ARG A 119 -7.87 18.19 -8.19
N PHE A 120 -7.57 19.42 -7.83
CA PHE A 120 -6.27 19.83 -7.29
C PHE A 120 -6.28 19.95 -5.76
N SER A 121 -7.45 19.92 -5.13
CA SER A 121 -7.57 19.98 -3.68
C SER A 121 -7.37 18.61 -3.04
N THR A 122 -6.58 18.56 -1.94
CA THR A 122 -6.36 17.34 -1.15
C THR A 122 -7.65 16.76 -0.55
N LYS A 123 -8.71 17.56 -0.39
CA LYS A 123 -10.04 17.14 0.04
C LYS A 123 -10.66 16.10 -0.92
N TYR A 124 -10.30 16.16 -2.22
CA TYR A 124 -10.81 15.30 -3.28
C TYR A 124 -9.80 14.23 -3.73
N HIS A 125 -8.80 13.96 -2.93
CA HIS A 125 -7.81 12.91 -3.19
C HIS A 125 -8.01 11.71 -2.27
N SER A 126 -9.27 11.20 -2.19
CA SER A 126 -9.54 10.04 -1.35
C SER A 126 -9.02 8.75 -1.99
N PHE A 127 -9.32 8.50 -3.26
CA PHE A 127 -9.05 7.21 -3.91
C PHE A 127 -7.78 7.21 -4.78
N PRO A 128 -6.93 6.20 -4.65
CA PRO A 128 -6.82 5.23 -3.55
C PRO A 128 -6.07 5.81 -2.35
N SER A 129 -6.05 5.12 -1.21
CA SER A 129 -5.29 5.53 -0.01
C SER A 129 -3.78 5.47 -0.26
N GLY A 130 -3.11 6.64 -0.24
CA GLY A 130 -1.67 6.72 -0.47
C GLY A 130 -0.85 6.03 0.63
N HIS A 131 -1.24 6.17 1.90
CA HIS A 131 -0.58 5.54 3.04
C HIS A 131 -0.62 4.01 2.93
N VAL A 132 -1.78 3.47 2.58
CA VAL A 132 -1.95 2.01 2.46
C VAL A 132 -1.18 1.48 1.25
N ALA A 133 -1.29 2.12 0.07
CA ALA A 133 -0.56 1.69 -1.12
C ALA A 133 0.95 1.68 -0.89
N ALA A 134 1.49 2.74 -0.27
CA ALA A 134 2.89 2.87 0.08
C ALA A 134 3.34 1.78 1.06
N SER A 135 2.61 1.60 2.16
CA SER A 135 2.95 0.61 3.20
C SER A 135 2.86 -0.82 2.67
N VAL A 136 1.79 -1.15 1.92
CA VAL A 136 1.63 -2.49 1.35
C VAL A 136 2.70 -2.79 0.30
N ALA A 137 3.07 -1.82 -0.55
CA ALA A 137 4.15 -1.99 -1.52
C ALA A 137 5.49 -2.22 -0.81
N PHE A 138 5.79 -1.41 0.20
CA PHE A 138 7.03 -1.48 0.97
C PHE A 138 7.18 -2.81 1.69
N PHE A 139 6.23 -3.18 2.55
CA PHE A 139 6.28 -4.43 3.30
C PHE A 139 5.99 -5.68 2.44
N GLY A 140 5.28 -5.52 1.32
CA GLY A 140 5.06 -6.59 0.35
C GLY A 140 6.37 -7.05 -0.30
N VAL A 141 7.28 -6.15 -0.66
CA VAL A 141 8.62 -6.52 -1.15
C VAL A 141 9.42 -7.22 -0.05
N LEU A 142 9.33 -6.75 1.20
CA LEU A 142 9.98 -7.40 2.33
C LEU A 142 9.47 -8.84 2.52
N PHE A 143 8.16 -9.06 2.39
CA PHE A 143 7.55 -10.40 2.46
C PHE A 143 8.08 -11.31 1.35
N LEU A 144 8.21 -10.82 0.12
CA LEU A 144 8.77 -11.58 -1.00
C LEU A 144 10.26 -11.86 -0.84
N GLY A 145 11.00 -10.97 -0.18
CA GLY A 145 12.43 -11.15 0.13
C GLY A 145 12.69 -12.08 1.32
N SER A 146 11.79 -12.08 2.32
CA SER A 146 11.83 -12.92 3.52
C SER A 146 10.43 -13.07 4.10
N TRP A 147 9.78 -14.21 3.83
CA TRP A 147 8.41 -14.45 4.26
C TRP A 147 8.21 -14.36 5.79
N ARG A 148 9.21 -14.79 6.58
CA ARG A 148 9.13 -14.76 8.07
C ARG A 148 9.08 -13.32 8.58
N ILE A 149 9.98 -12.46 8.09
CA ILE A 149 10.04 -11.05 8.50
C ILE A 149 8.83 -10.30 7.94
N GLY A 150 8.50 -10.52 6.67
CA GLY A 150 7.34 -9.90 6.04
C GLY A 150 6.04 -10.25 6.75
N LEU A 151 5.85 -11.52 7.16
CA LEU A 151 4.68 -11.95 7.93
C LEU A 151 4.57 -11.20 9.27
N ALA A 152 5.67 -11.04 9.98
CA ALA A 152 5.71 -10.26 11.23
C ALA A 152 5.36 -8.77 11.02
N CYS A 153 5.58 -8.23 9.81
CA CYS A 153 5.27 -6.85 9.47
C CYS A 153 3.85 -6.62 8.92
N ILE A 154 3.09 -7.68 8.57
CA ILE A 154 1.71 -7.55 8.03
C ILE A 154 0.79 -6.69 8.92
N PRO A 155 0.83 -6.75 10.26
CA PRO A 155 -0.01 -5.90 11.10
C PRO A 155 0.16 -4.40 10.83
N ILE A 156 1.34 -3.94 10.38
CA ILE A 156 1.63 -2.53 10.16
C ILE A 156 0.72 -1.92 9.08
N PRO A 157 0.72 -2.40 7.81
CA PRO A 157 -0.17 -1.84 6.80
C PRO A 157 -1.66 -2.04 7.10
N ILE A 158 -2.04 -3.10 7.85
CA ILE A 158 -3.43 -3.30 8.29
C ILE A 158 -3.83 -2.20 9.28
N LEU A 159 -3.03 -1.95 10.31
CA LEU A 159 -3.28 -0.89 11.30
C LEU A 159 -3.31 0.49 10.65
N ILE A 160 -2.42 0.75 9.69
CA ILE A 160 -2.44 1.98 8.91
C ILE A 160 -3.77 2.10 8.14
N GLY A 161 -4.23 1.05 7.46
CA GLY A 161 -5.51 1.06 6.75
C GLY A 161 -6.69 1.34 7.68
N LEU A 162 -6.76 0.66 8.82
CA LEU A 162 -7.78 0.88 9.85
C LEU A 162 -7.74 2.31 10.39
N SER A 163 -6.55 2.85 10.65
CA SER A 163 -6.39 4.22 11.13
C SER A 163 -6.93 5.24 10.13
N ARG A 164 -6.69 5.03 8.81
CA ARG A 164 -7.17 5.94 7.75
C ARG A 164 -8.69 5.97 7.64
N MET A 165 -9.35 4.84 7.85
CA MET A 165 -10.82 4.78 7.91
C MET A 165 -11.34 5.42 9.19
N TYR A 166 -10.71 5.12 10.33
CA TYR A 166 -11.15 5.63 11.63
C TYR A 166 -11.09 7.15 11.74
N ILE A 167 -10.04 7.78 11.19
CA ILE A 167 -9.91 9.26 11.16
C ILE A 167 -10.77 9.93 10.08
N GLY A 168 -11.60 9.19 9.32
CA GLY A 168 -12.46 9.72 8.27
C GLY A 168 -11.72 10.22 7.03
N ALA A 169 -10.48 9.77 6.80
CA ALA A 169 -9.68 10.20 5.65
C ALA A 169 -9.97 9.41 4.37
N HIS A 170 -10.39 8.15 4.51
CA HIS A 170 -10.61 7.21 3.41
C HIS A 170 -11.79 6.29 3.66
N TYR A 171 -12.44 5.85 2.58
CA TYR A 171 -13.43 4.79 2.57
C TYR A 171 -12.78 3.41 2.61
N LEU A 172 -13.55 2.36 2.88
CA LEU A 172 -13.09 0.97 2.85
C LEU A 172 -12.55 0.61 1.45
N SER A 173 -13.26 1.00 0.40
CA SER A 173 -12.84 0.76 -0.99
C SER A 173 -11.52 1.46 -1.34
N ASP A 174 -11.24 2.67 -0.80
CA ASP A 174 -9.97 3.36 -0.99
C ASP A 174 -8.80 2.55 -0.41
N VAL A 175 -9.04 1.89 0.74
CA VAL A 175 -8.06 1.08 1.46
C VAL A 175 -7.83 -0.26 0.74
N VAL A 176 -8.90 -0.96 0.34
CA VAL A 176 -8.80 -2.25 -0.36
C VAL A 176 -8.13 -2.09 -1.72
N CYS A 177 -8.56 -1.12 -2.52
CA CYS A 177 -7.94 -0.85 -3.83
C CYS A 177 -6.47 -0.41 -3.68
N ALA A 178 -6.13 0.36 -2.64
CA ALA A 178 -4.76 0.73 -2.35
C ALA A 178 -3.90 -0.46 -1.95
N ALA A 179 -4.44 -1.41 -1.18
CA ALA A 179 -3.74 -2.65 -0.83
C ALA A 179 -3.44 -3.50 -2.08
N ILE A 180 -4.42 -3.65 -2.97
CA ILE A 180 -4.23 -4.36 -4.24
C ILE A 180 -3.18 -3.66 -5.11
N LEU A 181 -3.23 -2.33 -5.24
CA LEU A 181 -2.21 -1.55 -5.94
C LEU A 181 -0.82 -1.78 -5.34
N GLY A 182 -0.69 -1.74 -4.01
CA GLY A 182 0.57 -1.98 -3.32
C GLY A 182 1.12 -3.39 -3.57
N ILE A 183 0.26 -4.41 -3.53
CA ILE A 183 0.63 -5.80 -3.86
C ILE A 183 1.12 -5.90 -5.30
N LEU A 184 0.42 -5.31 -6.25
CA LEU A 184 0.82 -5.32 -7.67
C LEU A 184 2.17 -4.64 -7.88
N CYS A 185 2.42 -3.49 -7.24
CA CYS A 185 3.71 -2.81 -7.28
C CYS A 185 4.82 -3.67 -6.66
N ALA A 186 4.57 -4.31 -5.52
CA ALA A 186 5.54 -5.19 -4.87
C ALA A 186 5.89 -6.40 -5.75
N LEU A 187 4.88 -7.06 -6.34
CA LEU A 187 5.08 -8.19 -7.25
C LEU A 187 5.85 -7.79 -8.50
N LEU A 188 5.52 -6.63 -9.09
CA LEU A 188 6.19 -6.12 -10.28
C LEU A 188 7.68 -5.87 -10.00
N VAL A 189 7.98 -5.13 -8.93
CA VAL A 189 9.36 -4.81 -8.56
C VAL A 189 10.15 -6.06 -8.16
N ALA A 190 9.55 -6.96 -7.40
CA ALA A 190 10.18 -8.23 -7.04
C ALA A 190 10.45 -9.10 -8.26
N HIS A 191 9.54 -9.16 -9.23
CA HIS A 191 9.74 -9.90 -10.47
C HIS A 191 10.96 -9.41 -11.25
N PHE A 192 11.11 -8.09 -11.44
CA PHE A 192 12.20 -7.54 -12.24
C PHE A 192 13.54 -7.50 -11.49
N LEU A 193 13.54 -7.12 -10.21
CA LEU A 193 14.79 -6.86 -9.50
C LEU A 193 15.29 -8.06 -8.69
N LEU A 194 14.41 -8.87 -8.12
CA LEU A 194 14.82 -10.04 -7.34
C LEU A 194 15.13 -11.26 -8.23
N ARG A 195 14.44 -11.43 -9.35
CA ARG A 195 14.74 -12.49 -10.34
C ARG A 195 16.11 -12.34 -10.99
N GLN A 196 16.58 -11.12 -11.21
CA GLN A 196 17.94 -10.90 -11.74
C GLN A 196 19.03 -11.42 -10.81
N ILE A 197 18.72 -11.58 -9.51
CA ILE A 197 19.64 -12.13 -8.52
C ILE A 197 19.83 -13.64 -8.70
N ALA A 198 18.74 -14.37 -8.85
CA ALA A 198 18.77 -15.83 -9.03
C ALA A 198 19.54 -16.20 -10.32
N ASN A 199 19.32 -15.46 -11.40
CA ASN A 199 19.99 -15.71 -12.67
C ASN A 199 21.48 -15.34 -12.69
N ARG A 200 21.94 -14.42 -11.83
CA ARG A 200 23.38 -14.11 -11.71
C ARG A 200 24.11 -15.10 -10.82
N GLN A 201 23.48 -15.59 -9.77
CA GLN A 201 24.08 -16.62 -8.91
C GLN A 201 24.29 -17.93 -9.68
N SER A 202 23.31 -18.39 -10.44
CA SER A 202 23.44 -19.59 -11.27
C SER A 202 24.48 -19.47 -12.40
N ARG A 203 24.86 -18.26 -12.82
CA ARG A 203 25.93 -18.04 -13.82
C ARG A 203 27.33 -17.98 -13.21
N ILE A 204 27.46 -17.84 -11.92
CA ILE A 204 28.77 -17.78 -11.21
C ILE A 204 29.11 -19.17 -10.67
N GLU A 205 28.11 -20.03 -10.46
CA GLU A 205 28.25 -21.40 -9.97
C GLU A 205 28.44 -22.43 -11.09
N ASN A 206 28.25 -22.05 -12.37
CA ASN A 206 28.58 -22.82 -13.57
C ASN A 206 29.79 -22.25 -14.29
#